data_702065f48a8268aa92ddfc74a7d9cbe1
#
_entry.id   702065f48a8268aa92ddfc74a7d9cbe1
#
_cell.length_a   1.000
_cell.length_b   1.000
_cell.length_c   1.000
_cell.angle_alpha   90.00
_cell.angle_beta   90.00
_cell.angle_gamma   90.00
#
_symmetry.space_group_name_H-M   'P 1'
#
loop_
_entity.id
_entity.type
_entity.pdbx_description
1 polymer ?
#
loop_
_entity_poly.entity_id
_entity_poly.type
_entity_poly.pdbx_seq_one_letter_code
_entity_poly.pdbx_strand_id
1 'polypeptide(L)'
;MDNSKRNVHNSGPLGMLMKSGQVKKIETADEEVVLKQATPKTPSYFKTQSGIEFAEQELIYVNPEECEPWKYANRQESELGDIDGLIDSIKSNKQLQPALVRNHPNPHGKIKYEVIFGRRRHIACMRLGLPFLVIRKDIPNVQDAIASQDAENKLRNDVSNYSNAMLYKRLLSDNVFKTEKELSEKLRISYSTFNELMAYSKIPEDIVRAIPDIHALSKQLAVKIVQLINKSKDNYNRMLSIANQLGRTITSQAKLEKIFEKTLQQKTESNSSSNAKFYTSVNGKKLFTFKSDYRGLPSIVLNKEIAGFVNLEDMCEHVSNYLEQIIAESEYSD
;
A
#
# COMPACT_ATOMS: atom_id res chain seq x y z
N MET A 1 -62.26 -0.66 28.23
CA MET A 1 -61.03 -0.61 29.06
C MET A 1 -59.85 -0.53 28.13
N ASP A 2 -59.30 0.42 28.15
CA ASP A 2 -58.33 1.37 27.67
C ASP A 2 -57.18 0.75 26.82
N ASN A 3 -57.19 1.05 25.54
CA ASN A 3 -56.15 0.69 24.59
C ASN A 3 -55.25 1.95 24.33
N SER A 4 -54.26 2.11 25.20
CA SER A 4 -53.24 3.16 25.08
C SER A 4 -52.35 2.88 23.87
N LYS A 5 -52.60 3.55 22.77
CA LYS A 5 -51.73 3.65 21.60
C LYS A 5 -50.47 4.44 21.96
N ARG A 6 -49.34 3.76 22.05
CA ARG A 6 -48.01 4.43 22.12
C ARG A 6 -47.67 5.06 20.76
N ASN A 7 -47.77 6.38 20.70
CA ASN A 7 -47.20 7.17 19.61
C ASN A 7 -45.66 7.08 19.69
N VAL A 8 -45.04 6.35 18.76
CA VAL A 8 -43.61 6.39 18.55
C VAL A 8 -43.31 7.69 17.78
N HIS A 9 -42.72 8.66 18.46
CA HIS A 9 -42.15 9.85 17.82
C HIS A 9 -40.98 9.46 16.93
N ASN A 10 -41.21 9.52 15.62
CA ASN A 10 -40.20 9.28 14.60
C ASN A 10 -39.44 10.60 14.34
N SER A 11 -38.45 10.92 15.18
CA SER A 11 -37.65 12.16 15.13
C SER A 11 -36.24 11.96 14.58
N GLY A 12 -36.03 10.98 13.70
CA GLY A 12 -34.78 10.79 12.97
C GLY A 12 -34.70 11.58 11.65
N PRO A 13 -33.51 11.72 11.06
CA PRO A 13 -33.32 12.44 9.78
C PRO A 13 -34.22 11.95 8.65
N LEU A 14 -34.61 10.69 8.65
CA LEU A 14 -35.54 10.09 7.69
C LEU A 14 -36.98 10.60 7.87
N GLY A 15 -37.40 10.87 9.11
CA GLY A 15 -38.72 11.42 9.40
C GLY A 15 -38.88 12.85 8.90
N MET A 16 -37.80 13.64 8.84
CA MET A 16 -37.82 14.99 8.26
C MET A 16 -37.93 14.98 6.74
N LEU A 17 -37.24 14.03 6.08
CA LEU A 17 -37.29 13.84 4.62
C LEU A 17 -38.68 13.38 4.14
N MET A 18 -39.38 12.56 4.94
CA MET A 18 -40.76 12.16 4.63
C MET A 18 -41.78 13.33 4.75
N LYS A 19 -41.56 14.28 5.68
CA LYS A 19 -42.40 15.48 5.84
C LYS A 19 -42.21 16.52 4.74
N SER A 20 -41.04 16.51 4.08
CA SER A 20 -40.77 17.45 2.97
C SER A 20 -41.28 16.97 1.60
N GLY A 21 -41.96 15.84 1.53
CA GLY A 21 -42.47 15.27 0.27
C GLY A 21 -41.44 14.72 -0.69
N GLN A 22 -40.17 14.69 -0.27
CA GLN A 22 -39.04 14.19 -1.08
C GLN A 22 -38.92 12.66 -1.12
N VAL A 23 -39.62 11.95 -0.21
CA VAL A 23 -39.65 10.47 -0.17
C VAL A 23 -41.09 10.01 0.03
N LYS A 24 -41.61 9.22 -0.88
CA LYS A 24 -42.91 8.57 -0.74
C LYS A 24 -42.75 7.19 -0.09
N LYS A 25 -43.56 6.89 0.91
CA LYS A 25 -43.66 5.57 1.52
C LYS A 25 -44.26 4.60 0.48
N ILE A 26 -43.54 3.55 0.14
CA ILE A 26 -44.06 2.48 -0.70
C ILE A 26 -44.78 1.50 0.22
N GLU A 27 -46.08 1.34 0.07
CA GLU A 27 -46.82 0.23 0.69
C GLU A 27 -46.57 -1.03 -0.09
N THR A 28 -46.23 -2.10 0.65
CA THR A 28 -45.95 -3.43 0.08
C THR A 28 -47.24 -4.08 -0.38
N ALA A 29 -47.49 -4.07 -1.67
CA ALA A 29 -48.34 -5.01 -2.36
C ALA A 29 -47.51 -5.67 -3.47
N ASP A 30 -47.72 -6.96 -3.73
CA ASP A 30 -47.05 -7.76 -4.73
C ASP A 30 -47.25 -7.21 -6.15
N GLU A 31 -46.51 -6.15 -6.49
CA GLU A 31 -46.46 -5.64 -7.85
C GLU A 31 -45.00 -5.59 -8.32
N GLU A 32 -44.80 -6.12 -9.49
CA GLU A 32 -43.56 -5.98 -10.27
C GLU A 32 -43.05 -4.55 -10.19
N VAL A 33 -41.83 -4.36 -9.65
CA VAL A 33 -41.17 -3.06 -9.61
C VAL A 33 -40.85 -2.66 -11.03
N VAL A 34 -41.76 -1.97 -11.69
CA VAL A 34 -41.53 -1.32 -12.98
C VAL A 34 -40.53 -0.20 -12.74
N LEU A 35 -39.27 -0.46 -13.05
CA LEU A 35 -38.21 0.54 -13.12
C LEU A 35 -38.61 1.63 -14.12
N LYS A 36 -39.18 2.74 -13.62
CA LYS A 36 -39.43 3.93 -14.46
C LYS A 36 -38.07 4.41 -14.95
N GLN A 37 -37.86 4.32 -16.26
CA GLN A 37 -36.69 4.92 -16.93
C GLN A 37 -36.75 6.42 -16.66
N ALA A 38 -35.77 6.91 -15.88
CA ALA A 38 -35.60 8.31 -15.62
C ALA A 38 -35.23 9.02 -16.94
N THR A 39 -36.14 9.89 -17.43
CA THR A 39 -35.77 10.83 -18.50
C THR A 39 -34.66 11.75 -17.97
N PRO A 40 -33.64 12.07 -18.77
CA PRO A 40 -32.57 12.97 -18.34
C PRO A 40 -33.19 14.38 -18.13
N LYS A 41 -33.36 14.77 -16.86
CA LYS A 41 -33.69 16.13 -16.51
C LYS A 41 -32.43 16.98 -16.61
N THR A 42 -32.54 18.19 -17.14
CA THR A 42 -31.47 19.19 -17.08
C THR A 42 -31.07 19.37 -15.61
N PRO A 43 -29.78 19.28 -15.25
CA PRO A 43 -29.38 19.41 -13.87
C PRO A 43 -29.81 20.76 -13.32
N SER A 44 -30.56 20.77 -12.23
CA SER A 44 -30.88 22.00 -11.52
C SER A 44 -29.74 22.31 -10.55
N TYR A 45 -29.28 23.56 -10.58
CA TYR A 45 -28.20 24.04 -9.70
C TYR A 45 -28.81 24.97 -8.64
N PHE A 46 -28.51 24.69 -7.39
CA PHE A 46 -28.80 25.60 -6.29
C PHE A 46 -27.59 26.49 -6.05
N LYS A 47 -27.81 27.80 -6.08
CA LYS A 47 -26.79 28.80 -5.80
C LYS A 47 -27.00 29.37 -4.40
N THR A 48 -26.01 29.25 -3.52
CA THR A 48 -26.09 29.93 -2.22
C THR A 48 -25.85 31.41 -2.36
N GLN A 49 -26.24 32.21 -1.35
CA GLN A 49 -25.93 33.63 -1.30
C GLN A 49 -24.42 33.94 -1.38
N SER A 50 -23.56 32.97 -0.96
CA SER A 50 -22.09 33.03 -1.10
C SER A 50 -21.59 32.62 -2.48
N GLY A 51 -22.46 32.36 -3.44
CA GLY A 51 -22.08 31.98 -4.82
C GLY A 51 -21.69 30.55 -5.02
N ILE A 52 -21.83 29.67 -4.01
CA ILE A 52 -21.51 28.23 -4.14
C ILE A 52 -22.66 27.57 -4.90
N GLU A 53 -22.31 26.87 -5.99
CA GLU A 53 -23.26 26.10 -6.78
C GLU A 53 -23.32 24.66 -6.32
N PHE A 54 -24.50 24.14 -6.06
CA PHE A 54 -24.73 22.73 -5.75
C PHE A 54 -25.46 22.10 -6.93
N ALA A 55 -24.82 21.09 -7.54
CA ALA A 55 -25.51 20.26 -8.53
C ALA A 55 -26.55 19.38 -7.83
N GLU A 56 -27.74 19.27 -8.44
CA GLU A 56 -28.77 18.35 -7.98
C GLU A 56 -28.21 16.90 -7.97
N GLN A 57 -28.40 16.23 -6.84
CA GLN A 57 -28.04 14.84 -6.68
C GLN A 57 -29.31 14.02 -6.65
N GLU A 58 -29.38 13.01 -7.51
CA GLU A 58 -30.53 12.14 -7.61
C GLU A 58 -30.27 10.82 -6.89
N LEU A 59 -31.08 10.53 -5.88
CA LEU A 59 -31.06 9.24 -5.20
C LEU A 59 -31.99 8.27 -5.94
N ILE A 60 -31.44 7.24 -6.55
CA ILE A 60 -32.16 6.27 -7.36
C ILE A 60 -31.73 4.83 -7.06
N TYR A 61 -32.59 3.90 -7.43
CA TYR A 61 -32.23 2.50 -7.56
C TYR A 61 -31.90 2.18 -9.02
N VAL A 62 -30.80 1.49 -9.23
CA VAL A 62 -30.38 1.02 -10.55
C VAL A 62 -30.17 -0.49 -10.53
N ASN A 63 -30.24 -1.14 -11.69
CA ASN A 63 -29.80 -2.53 -11.80
C ASN A 63 -28.28 -2.57 -11.63
N PRO A 64 -27.73 -3.34 -10.68
CA PRO A 64 -26.28 -3.42 -10.49
C PRO A 64 -25.54 -3.95 -11.74
N GLU A 65 -26.20 -4.71 -12.63
CA GLU A 65 -25.64 -5.14 -13.92
C GLU A 65 -25.44 -3.98 -14.92
N GLU A 66 -26.08 -2.83 -14.69
CA GLU A 66 -25.90 -1.62 -15.50
C GLU A 66 -24.73 -0.75 -15.02
N CYS A 67 -24.04 -1.21 -13.97
CA CYS A 67 -22.96 -0.47 -13.34
C CYS A 67 -21.65 -1.24 -13.46
N GLU A 68 -20.55 -0.55 -13.71
CA GLU A 68 -19.22 -1.10 -13.60
C GLU A 68 -18.32 -0.26 -12.66
N PRO A 69 -17.31 -0.86 -12.01
CA PRO A 69 -16.31 -0.12 -11.28
C PRO A 69 -15.54 0.79 -12.25
N TRP A 70 -15.41 2.06 -11.92
CA TRP A 70 -14.64 2.94 -12.78
C TRP A 70 -13.13 2.64 -12.74
N LYS A 71 -12.43 3.05 -13.81
CA LYS A 71 -11.02 2.72 -14.05
C LYS A 71 -10.09 3.10 -12.89
N TYR A 72 -10.39 4.19 -12.18
CA TYR A 72 -9.52 4.73 -11.12
C TYR A 72 -10.06 4.46 -9.70
N ALA A 73 -10.74 3.33 -9.51
CA ALA A 73 -11.09 2.89 -8.17
C ALA A 73 -9.80 2.67 -7.34
N ASN A 74 -9.73 3.32 -6.17
CA ASN A 74 -8.52 3.30 -5.34
C ASN A 74 -8.37 2.07 -4.45
N ARG A 75 -9.44 1.31 -4.21
CA ARG A 75 -9.36 0.03 -3.49
C ARG A 75 -8.97 -1.09 -4.44
N GLN A 76 -7.89 -1.75 -4.12
CA GLN A 76 -7.55 -3.02 -4.75
C GLN A 76 -8.52 -4.12 -4.29
N GLU A 77 -8.56 -5.21 -5.02
CA GLU A 77 -9.48 -6.30 -4.70
C GLU A 77 -9.19 -6.93 -3.34
N SER A 78 -7.91 -7.02 -2.96
CA SER A 78 -7.43 -7.45 -1.65
C SER A 78 -7.87 -6.55 -0.46
N GLU A 79 -8.22 -5.29 -0.71
CA GLU A 79 -8.66 -4.32 0.30
C GLU A 79 -10.20 -4.25 0.43
N LEU A 80 -10.93 -5.09 -0.29
CA LEU A 80 -12.39 -5.10 -0.20
C LEU A 80 -12.89 -5.66 1.15
N GLY A 81 -12.03 -6.33 1.91
CA GLY A 81 -12.34 -6.86 3.24
C GLY A 81 -13.48 -7.88 3.22
N ASP A 82 -14.18 -8.04 4.34
CA ASP A 82 -15.30 -8.96 4.47
C ASP A 82 -16.50 -8.52 3.63
N ILE A 83 -16.68 -9.15 2.48
CA ILE A 83 -17.82 -8.92 1.59
C ILE A 83 -19.01 -9.76 2.05
N ASP A 84 -18.79 -10.94 2.60
CA ASP A 84 -19.86 -11.87 2.97
C ASP A 84 -20.65 -11.33 4.17
N GLY A 85 -19.97 -10.78 5.18
CA GLY A 85 -20.64 -10.06 6.27
C GLY A 85 -21.44 -8.84 5.79
N LEU A 86 -20.97 -8.14 4.77
CA LEU A 86 -21.72 -7.04 4.14
C LEU A 86 -22.97 -7.56 3.39
N ILE A 87 -22.85 -8.69 2.70
CA ILE A 87 -23.97 -9.37 2.01
C ILE A 87 -25.06 -9.72 3.03
N ASP A 88 -24.71 -10.33 4.16
CA ASP A 88 -25.66 -10.69 5.21
C ASP A 88 -26.35 -9.44 5.81
N SER A 89 -25.58 -8.38 6.00
CA SER A 89 -26.12 -7.09 6.46
C SER A 89 -27.13 -6.49 5.47
N ILE A 90 -26.79 -6.47 4.17
CA ILE A 90 -27.69 -5.94 3.13
C ILE A 90 -28.93 -6.82 2.95
N LYS A 91 -28.77 -8.15 3.07
CA LYS A 91 -29.90 -9.10 3.03
C LYS A 91 -30.91 -8.83 4.16
N SER A 92 -30.41 -8.55 5.36
CA SER A 92 -31.24 -8.34 6.56
C SER A 92 -31.83 -6.94 6.64
N ASN A 93 -31.02 -5.91 6.34
CA ASN A 93 -31.36 -4.49 6.59
C ASN A 93 -31.53 -3.65 5.34
N LYS A 94 -31.40 -4.23 4.14
CA LYS A 94 -31.31 -3.54 2.86
C LYS A 94 -30.03 -2.67 2.80
N GLN A 95 -29.82 -2.00 1.68
CA GLN A 95 -28.70 -1.07 1.52
C GLN A 95 -29.06 0.28 2.20
N LEU A 96 -28.41 0.58 3.34
CA LEU A 96 -28.67 1.80 4.10
C LEU A 96 -27.93 3.02 3.56
N GLN A 97 -26.75 2.84 2.99
CA GLN A 97 -25.92 3.93 2.47
C GLN A 97 -25.82 3.84 0.96
N PRO A 98 -26.10 4.92 0.22
CA PRO A 98 -25.99 4.93 -1.23
C PRO A 98 -24.51 4.89 -1.65
N ALA A 99 -24.28 4.36 -2.84
CA ALA A 99 -23.02 4.52 -3.56
C ALA A 99 -23.07 5.79 -4.44
N LEU A 100 -21.94 6.25 -4.97
CA LEU A 100 -21.91 7.33 -5.96
C LEU A 100 -21.63 6.74 -7.34
N VAL A 101 -22.49 7.09 -8.27
CA VAL A 101 -22.31 6.76 -9.69
C VAL A 101 -22.35 8.02 -10.55
N ARG A 102 -21.70 7.94 -11.70
CA ARG A 102 -21.89 8.90 -12.79
C ARG A 102 -22.37 8.18 -14.04
N ASN A 103 -22.94 8.94 -14.99
CA ASN A 103 -23.19 8.38 -16.31
C ASN A 103 -21.88 7.89 -16.93
N HIS A 104 -21.90 6.71 -17.53
CA HIS A 104 -20.72 6.15 -18.19
C HIS A 104 -20.35 7.03 -19.40
N PRO A 105 -19.09 7.49 -19.54
CA PRO A 105 -18.68 8.36 -20.65
C PRO A 105 -18.81 7.68 -22.01
N ASN A 106 -18.67 6.35 -22.06
CA ASN A 106 -18.84 5.53 -23.25
C ASN A 106 -19.73 4.31 -22.92
N PRO A 107 -21.05 4.46 -22.82
CA PRO A 107 -21.96 3.35 -22.51
C PRO A 107 -21.80 2.19 -23.50
N HIS A 108 -21.80 0.96 -23.00
CA HIS A 108 -21.65 -0.23 -23.83
C HIS A 108 -22.44 -1.41 -23.27
N GLY A 109 -23.02 -2.23 -24.14
CA GLY A 109 -23.87 -3.34 -23.75
C GLY A 109 -24.99 -2.89 -22.80
N LYS A 110 -25.04 -3.45 -21.59
CA LYS A 110 -25.98 -3.04 -20.55
C LYS A 110 -25.42 -1.91 -19.66
N ILE A 111 -24.14 -1.59 -19.75
CA ILE A 111 -23.46 -0.65 -18.85
C ILE A 111 -23.85 0.80 -19.18
N LYS A 112 -24.41 1.47 -18.18
CA LYS A 112 -24.87 2.87 -18.24
C LYS A 112 -24.13 3.77 -17.24
N TYR A 113 -23.60 3.19 -16.15
CA TYR A 113 -23.03 3.92 -15.03
C TYR A 113 -21.66 3.44 -14.66
N GLU A 114 -20.80 4.36 -14.19
CA GLU A 114 -19.54 4.05 -13.51
C GLU A 114 -19.68 4.28 -12.00
N VAL A 115 -19.28 3.31 -11.19
CA VAL A 115 -19.29 3.37 -9.72
C VAL A 115 -18.03 4.07 -9.25
N ILE A 116 -18.16 5.34 -8.85
CA ILE A 116 -17.04 6.16 -8.35
C ILE A 116 -16.61 5.71 -6.96
N PHE A 117 -17.59 5.51 -6.03
CA PHE A 117 -17.34 4.84 -4.75
C PHE A 117 -18.52 3.95 -4.33
N GLY A 118 -18.29 3.03 -3.40
CA GLY A 118 -19.28 2.04 -2.98
C GLY A 118 -19.16 0.69 -3.68
N ARG A 119 -17.97 0.34 -4.23
CA ARG A 119 -17.71 -0.93 -4.93
C ARG A 119 -18.14 -2.17 -4.13
N ARG A 120 -17.90 -2.20 -2.82
CA ARG A 120 -18.33 -3.32 -1.95
C ARG A 120 -19.85 -3.53 -2.00
N ARG A 121 -20.63 -2.43 -1.94
CA ARG A 121 -22.10 -2.48 -2.01
C ARG A 121 -22.57 -2.92 -3.40
N HIS A 122 -21.90 -2.47 -4.46
CA HIS A 122 -22.16 -2.91 -5.82
C HIS A 122 -21.99 -4.44 -5.94
N ILE A 123 -20.86 -4.98 -5.48
CA ILE A 123 -20.60 -6.43 -5.49
C ILE A 123 -21.65 -7.20 -4.66
N ALA A 124 -22.00 -6.69 -3.49
CA ALA A 124 -23.00 -7.33 -2.65
C ALA A 124 -24.39 -7.35 -3.31
N CYS A 125 -24.83 -6.22 -3.91
CA CYS A 125 -26.10 -6.16 -4.63
C CYS A 125 -26.09 -7.06 -5.88
N MET A 126 -24.97 -7.12 -6.61
CA MET A 126 -24.79 -8.07 -7.73
C MET A 126 -24.98 -9.52 -7.30
N ARG A 127 -24.32 -9.94 -6.22
CA ARG A 127 -24.43 -11.32 -5.70
C ARG A 127 -25.82 -11.67 -5.17
N LEU A 128 -26.54 -10.68 -4.64
CA LEU A 128 -27.89 -10.85 -4.11
C LEU A 128 -29.00 -10.70 -5.15
N GLY A 129 -28.69 -10.21 -6.35
CA GLY A 129 -29.70 -9.85 -7.35
C GLY A 129 -30.64 -8.72 -6.88
N LEU A 130 -30.18 -7.84 -5.98
CA LEU A 130 -30.97 -6.76 -5.41
C LEU A 130 -30.71 -5.42 -6.15
N PRO A 131 -31.71 -4.53 -6.21
CA PRO A 131 -31.52 -3.18 -6.71
C PRO A 131 -30.41 -2.45 -5.94
N PHE A 132 -29.58 -1.72 -6.66
CA PHE A 132 -28.43 -0.99 -6.11
C PHE A 132 -28.80 0.46 -5.87
N LEU A 133 -28.79 0.88 -4.59
CA LEU A 133 -29.08 2.25 -4.18
C LEU A 133 -27.90 3.16 -4.45
N VAL A 134 -28.09 4.17 -5.27
CA VAL A 134 -27.01 5.09 -5.69
C VAL A 134 -27.44 6.54 -5.65
N ILE A 135 -26.47 7.43 -5.43
CA ILE A 135 -26.56 8.82 -5.79
C ILE A 135 -26.00 8.95 -7.20
N ARG A 136 -26.85 9.35 -8.14
CA ARG A 136 -26.41 9.72 -9.47
C ARG A 136 -26.00 11.19 -9.48
N LYS A 137 -24.78 11.46 -9.85
CA LYS A 137 -24.24 12.82 -9.96
C LYS A 137 -23.65 13.01 -11.36
N ASP A 138 -23.91 14.16 -11.95
CA ASP A 138 -23.22 14.55 -13.17
C ASP A 138 -21.77 14.96 -12.83
N ILE A 139 -20.82 14.13 -13.27
CA ILE A 139 -19.38 14.34 -13.07
C ILE A 139 -18.71 14.19 -14.44
N PRO A 140 -18.60 15.30 -15.19
CA PRO A 140 -18.20 15.23 -16.60
C PRO A 140 -16.73 14.83 -16.80
N ASN A 141 -15.86 15.15 -15.85
CA ASN A 141 -14.43 14.87 -15.98
C ASN A 141 -13.88 13.92 -14.91
N VAL A 142 -12.76 13.27 -15.22
CA VAL A 142 -12.10 12.31 -14.35
C VAL A 142 -11.54 12.98 -13.08
N GLN A 143 -11.06 14.20 -13.20
CA GLN A 143 -10.45 14.94 -12.07
C GLN A 143 -11.45 15.25 -10.96
N ASP A 144 -12.70 15.57 -11.30
CA ASP A 144 -13.76 15.80 -10.31
C ASP A 144 -14.26 14.49 -9.69
N ALA A 145 -14.25 13.40 -10.46
CA ALA A 145 -14.54 12.07 -9.94
C ALA A 145 -13.47 11.63 -8.90
N ILE A 146 -12.17 11.86 -9.19
CA ILE A 146 -11.08 11.65 -8.23
C ILE A 146 -11.27 12.46 -6.96
N ALA A 147 -11.57 13.77 -7.08
CA ALA A 147 -11.79 14.63 -5.92
C ALA A 147 -12.98 14.14 -5.07
N SER A 148 -14.05 13.65 -5.69
CA SER A 148 -15.23 13.12 -5.00
C SER A 148 -14.91 11.81 -4.27
N GLN A 149 -14.12 10.91 -4.89
CA GLN A 149 -13.66 9.67 -4.30
C GLN A 149 -12.72 9.91 -3.13
N ASP A 150 -11.74 10.81 -3.28
CA ASP A 150 -10.75 11.14 -2.24
C ASP A 150 -11.43 11.80 -1.02
N ALA A 151 -12.41 12.66 -1.24
CA ALA A 151 -13.18 13.30 -0.17
C ALA A 151 -13.97 12.27 0.67
N GLU A 152 -14.57 11.25 0.04
CA GLU A 152 -15.26 10.17 0.75
C GLU A 152 -14.28 9.33 1.56
N ASN A 153 -13.14 8.98 0.96
CA ASN A 153 -12.15 8.11 1.61
C ASN A 153 -11.43 8.77 2.78
N LYS A 154 -11.15 10.08 2.71
CA LYS A 154 -10.55 10.84 3.83
C LYS A 154 -11.40 10.80 5.10
N LEU A 155 -12.72 10.70 4.95
CA LEU A 155 -13.64 10.60 6.10
C LEU A 155 -13.63 9.21 6.74
N ARG A 156 -13.10 8.18 6.07
CA ARG A 156 -13.22 6.79 6.51
C ARG A 156 -11.91 6.11 6.89
N ASN A 157 -10.75 6.64 6.53
CA ASN A 157 -9.43 6.01 6.73
C ASN A 157 -9.31 4.55 6.23
N ASP A 158 -10.17 4.16 5.29
CA ASP A 158 -10.32 2.75 4.86
C ASP A 158 -9.38 2.33 3.72
N VAL A 159 -8.64 3.27 3.13
CA VAL A 159 -7.74 3.02 2.00
C VAL A 159 -6.31 3.21 2.44
N SER A 160 -5.47 2.21 2.15
CA SER A 160 -4.06 2.26 2.52
C SER A 160 -3.29 3.36 1.76
N ASN A 161 -2.22 3.84 2.38
CA ASN A 161 -1.32 4.79 1.73
C ASN A 161 -0.68 4.21 0.46
N TYR A 162 -0.40 2.90 0.45
CA TYR A 162 0.10 2.20 -0.72
C TYR A 162 -0.89 2.26 -1.88
N SER A 163 -2.17 1.94 -1.65
CA SER A 163 -3.19 1.96 -2.71
C SER A 163 -3.43 3.36 -3.25
N ASN A 164 -3.41 4.38 -2.39
CA ASN A 164 -3.46 5.77 -2.83
C ASN A 164 -2.25 6.13 -3.70
N ALA A 165 -1.04 5.75 -3.32
CA ALA A 165 0.18 6.00 -4.10
C ALA A 165 0.13 5.32 -5.48
N MET A 166 -0.37 4.08 -5.56
CA MET A 166 -0.52 3.36 -6.82
C MET A 166 -1.58 4.02 -7.73
N LEU A 167 -2.69 4.49 -7.16
CA LEU A 167 -3.67 5.28 -7.88
C LEU A 167 -3.03 6.57 -8.44
N TYR A 168 -2.31 7.33 -7.62
CA TYR A 168 -1.69 8.59 -8.03
C TYR A 168 -0.65 8.38 -9.14
N LYS A 169 0.17 7.33 -9.02
CA LYS A 169 1.09 6.93 -10.10
C LYS A 169 0.34 6.67 -11.41
N ARG A 170 -0.77 5.94 -11.34
CA ARG A 170 -1.60 5.63 -12.53
C ARG A 170 -2.22 6.89 -13.14
N LEU A 171 -2.72 7.81 -12.32
CA LEU A 171 -3.29 9.08 -12.80
C LEU A 171 -2.28 9.94 -13.55
N LEU A 172 -1.03 9.96 -13.08
CA LEU A 172 0.07 10.66 -13.75
C LEU A 172 0.49 9.93 -15.03
N SER A 173 0.62 8.59 -15.00
CA SER A 173 1.00 7.82 -16.18
C SER A 173 -0.05 7.85 -17.30
N ASP A 174 -1.33 7.94 -16.94
CA ASP A 174 -2.45 8.07 -17.88
C ASP A 174 -2.67 9.53 -18.34
N ASN A 175 -1.80 10.48 -17.90
CA ASN A 175 -1.90 11.91 -18.20
C ASN A 175 -3.25 12.55 -17.78
N VAL A 176 -3.93 12.00 -16.77
CA VAL A 176 -5.13 12.61 -16.19
C VAL A 176 -4.77 13.94 -15.52
N PHE A 177 -3.59 13.98 -14.89
CA PHE A 177 -2.94 15.18 -14.40
C PHE A 177 -1.57 15.32 -15.05
N LYS A 178 -1.22 16.52 -15.46
CA LYS A 178 0.06 16.79 -16.15
C LYS A 178 1.25 16.75 -15.18
N THR A 179 1.04 17.14 -13.93
CA THR A 179 2.11 17.25 -12.94
C THR A 179 1.68 16.73 -11.57
N GLU A 180 2.64 16.31 -10.78
CA GLU A 180 2.44 15.92 -9.38
C GLU A 180 1.88 17.09 -8.54
N LYS A 181 2.27 18.33 -8.86
CA LYS A 181 1.79 19.53 -8.21
C LYS A 181 0.29 19.75 -8.46
N GLU A 182 -0.14 19.66 -9.71
CA GLU A 182 -1.55 19.78 -10.08
C GLU A 182 -2.41 18.71 -9.34
N LEU A 183 -1.93 17.46 -9.30
CA LEU A 183 -2.62 16.39 -8.59
C LEU A 183 -2.69 16.66 -7.08
N SER A 184 -1.59 17.09 -6.45
CA SER A 184 -1.55 17.38 -5.02
C SER A 184 -2.50 18.52 -4.64
N GLU A 185 -2.60 19.56 -5.46
CA GLU A 185 -3.54 20.68 -5.29
C GLU A 185 -4.99 20.22 -5.42
N LYS A 186 -5.31 19.38 -6.41
CA LYS A 186 -6.65 18.81 -6.59
C LYS A 186 -7.08 17.94 -5.41
N LEU A 187 -6.15 17.16 -4.85
CA LEU A 187 -6.36 16.33 -3.67
C LEU A 187 -6.34 17.13 -2.36
N ARG A 188 -6.01 18.44 -2.40
CA ARG A 188 -5.90 19.31 -1.22
C ARG A 188 -4.96 18.73 -0.15
N ILE A 189 -3.79 18.23 -0.59
CA ILE A 189 -2.70 17.79 0.27
C ILE A 189 -1.44 18.59 -0.05
N SER A 190 -0.56 18.76 0.96
CA SER A 190 0.71 19.44 0.73
C SER A 190 1.59 18.65 -0.24
N TYR A 191 2.38 19.34 -1.04
CA TYR A 191 3.32 18.68 -1.97
C TYR A 191 4.34 17.78 -1.23
N SER A 192 4.71 18.14 0.00
CA SER A 192 5.54 17.29 0.85
C SER A 192 4.86 15.97 1.19
N THR A 193 3.59 16.03 1.65
CA THR A 193 2.79 14.83 1.94
C THR A 193 2.59 13.97 0.70
N PHE A 194 2.38 14.61 -0.46
CA PHE A 194 2.27 13.91 -1.74
C PHE A 194 3.55 13.15 -2.08
N ASN A 195 4.72 13.79 -1.95
CA ASN A 195 6.01 13.14 -2.18
C ASN A 195 6.28 11.96 -1.24
N GLU A 196 5.89 12.08 0.04
CA GLU A 196 5.97 10.95 0.98
C GLU A 196 5.11 9.76 0.53
N LEU A 197 3.89 10.03 0.05
CA LEU A 197 3.02 8.99 -0.51
C LEU A 197 3.64 8.37 -1.76
N MET A 198 4.15 9.18 -2.68
CA MET A 198 4.77 8.70 -3.90
C MET A 198 6.03 7.85 -3.68
N ALA A 199 6.60 7.84 -2.47
CA ALA A 199 7.69 6.93 -2.13
C ALA A 199 7.29 5.45 -2.31
N TYR A 200 6.05 5.07 -2.00
CA TYR A 200 5.60 3.69 -2.23
C TYR A 200 5.71 3.25 -3.69
N SER A 201 5.42 4.15 -4.63
CA SER A 201 5.49 3.87 -6.06
C SER A 201 6.91 3.70 -6.60
N LYS A 202 7.91 4.08 -5.80
CA LYS A 202 9.35 3.98 -6.09
C LYS A 202 9.99 2.74 -5.46
N ILE A 203 9.25 1.97 -4.65
CA ILE A 203 9.73 0.69 -4.12
C ILE A 203 9.68 -0.35 -5.25
N PRO A 204 10.79 -1.02 -5.57
CA PRO A 204 10.83 -2.06 -6.59
C PRO A 204 9.88 -3.22 -6.31
N GLU A 205 9.35 -3.82 -7.37
CA GLU A 205 8.26 -4.80 -7.29
C GLU A 205 8.65 -6.08 -6.53
N ASP A 206 9.91 -6.52 -6.65
CA ASP A 206 10.43 -7.67 -5.93
C ASP A 206 10.50 -7.44 -4.42
N ILE A 207 10.86 -6.21 -3.99
CA ILE A 207 10.78 -5.81 -2.58
C ILE A 207 9.31 -5.74 -2.13
N VAL A 208 8.42 -5.16 -2.93
CA VAL A 208 6.98 -5.10 -2.62
C VAL A 208 6.41 -6.50 -2.43
N ARG A 209 6.73 -7.45 -3.31
CA ARG A 209 6.29 -8.85 -3.21
C ARG A 209 6.82 -9.57 -1.98
N ALA A 210 8.01 -9.20 -1.51
CA ALA A 210 8.64 -9.80 -0.33
C ALA A 210 8.09 -9.23 0.99
N ILE A 211 7.38 -8.07 0.97
CA ILE A 211 6.73 -7.48 2.14
C ILE A 211 5.41 -8.22 2.41
N PRO A 212 5.20 -8.79 3.59
CA PRO A 212 4.02 -9.61 3.88
C PRO A 212 2.69 -8.83 3.79
N ASP A 213 2.70 -7.57 4.24
CA ASP A 213 1.57 -6.66 4.16
C ASP A 213 2.07 -5.25 3.84
N ILE A 214 2.09 -4.93 2.56
CA ILE A 214 2.49 -3.60 2.06
C ILE A 214 1.50 -2.51 2.47
N HIS A 215 0.22 -2.87 2.71
CA HIS A 215 -0.83 -1.93 3.07
C HIS A 215 -0.67 -1.41 4.51
N ALA A 216 -0.05 -2.21 5.39
CA ALA A 216 0.28 -1.82 6.76
C ALA A 216 1.58 -1.00 6.87
N LEU A 217 2.35 -0.87 5.79
CA LEU A 217 3.61 -0.13 5.81
C LEU A 217 3.35 1.38 6.04
N SER A 218 4.07 2.00 6.97
CA SER A 218 3.95 3.44 7.22
C SER A 218 4.64 4.28 6.15
N LYS A 219 4.18 5.52 5.92
CA LYS A 219 4.78 6.46 4.96
C LYS A 219 6.27 6.67 5.23
N GLN A 220 6.63 6.87 6.49
CA GLN A 220 8.00 7.11 6.91
C GLN A 220 8.91 5.92 6.55
N LEU A 221 8.40 4.69 6.73
CA LEU A 221 9.15 3.49 6.32
C LEU A 221 9.32 3.42 4.82
N ALA A 222 8.27 3.71 4.03
CA ALA A 222 8.36 3.73 2.58
C ALA A 222 9.42 4.72 2.08
N VAL A 223 9.43 5.95 2.62
CA VAL A 223 10.46 6.96 2.31
C VAL A 223 11.85 6.45 2.66
N LYS A 224 12.02 5.86 3.85
CA LYS A 224 13.32 5.36 4.30
C LYS A 224 13.84 4.19 3.47
N ILE A 225 12.96 3.27 3.10
CA ILE A 225 13.30 2.16 2.19
C ILE A 225 13.88 2.71 0.89
N VAL A 226 13.17 3.65 0.24
CA VAL A 226 13.61 4.26 -1.02
C VAL A 226 14.95 4.98 -0.86
N GLN A 227 15.14 5.72 0.23
CA GLN A 227 16.41 6.38 0.53
C GLN A 227 17.57 5.40 0.67
N LEU A 228 17.35 4.25 1.31
CA LEU A 228 18.38 3.24 1.52
C LEU A 228 18.73 2.49 0.23
N ILE A 229 17.75 2.02 -0.52
CA ILE A 229 17.97 1.23 -1.73
C ILE A 229 18.66 2.03 -2.84
N ASN A 230 18.39 3.34 -2.90
CA ASN A 230 18.99 4.22 -3.92
C ASN A 230 20.47 4.55 -3.67
N LYS A 231 21.02 4.23 -2.48
CA LYS A 231 22.42 4.50 -2.16
C LYS A 231 23.39 3.56 -2.88
N SER A 232 23.07 2.28 -3.00
CA SER A 232 23.91 1.28 -3.66
C SER A 232 23.13 -0.01 -3.98
N LYS A 233 23.66 -0.78 -4.94
CA LYS A 233 23.15 -2.13 -5.26
C LYS A 233 23.24 -3.09 -4.06
N ASP A 234 24.25 -2.92 -3.22
CA ASP A 234 24.40 -3.71 -2.00
C ASP A 234 23.29 -3.41 -0.99
N ASN A 235 22.92 -2.14 -0.83
CA ASN A 235 21.80 -1.73 0.00
C ASN A 235 20.47 -2.30 -0.50
N TYR A 236 20.29 -2.34 -1.81
CA TYR A 236 19.14 -2.96 -2.44
C TYR A 236 19.02 -4.46 -2.07
N ASN A 237 20.11 -5.23 -2.26
CA ASN A 237 20.13 -6.66 -1.94
C ASN A 237 19.88 -6.92 -0.45
N ARG A 238 20.45 -6.09 0.43
CA ARG A 238 20.19 -6.15 1.88
C ARG A 238 18.75 -5.82 2.23
N MET A 239 18.16 -4.82 1.60
CA MET A 239 16.75 -4.49 1.81
C MET A 239 15.85 -5.66 1.41
N LEU A 240 16.14 -6.30 0.28
CA LEU A 240 15.40 -7.47 -0.19
C LEU A 240 15.50 -8.63 0.81
N SER A 241 16.68 -8.87 1.43
CA SER A 241 16.86 -9.93 2.42
C SER A 241 16.08 -9.76 3.72
N ILE A 242 15.70 -8.51 4.07
CA ILE A 242 14.94 -8.22 5.29
C ILE A 242 13.49 -7.79 4.99
N ALA A 243 13.09 -7.76 3.72
CA ALA A 243 11.79 -7.26 3.30
C ALA A 243 10.62 -8.03 3.94
N ASN A 244 10.78 -9.33 4.20
CA ASN A 244 9.79 -10.16 4.88
C ASN A 244 9.51 -9.77 6.35
N GLN A 245 10.34 -8.92 6.94
CA GLN A 245 10.19 -8.41 8.31
C GLN A 245 9.50 -7.03 8.34
N LEU A 246 9.43 -6.33 7.18
CA LEU A 246 8.80 -5.02 7.07
C LEU A 246 7.29 -5.11 7.36
N GLY A 247 6.79 -4.14 8.11
CA GLY A 247 5.38 -4.11 8.53
C GLY A 247 5.03 -5.05 9.71
N ARG A 248 5.86 -6.06 10.00
CA ARG A 248 5.69 -6.99 11.13
C ARG A 248 6.63 -6.68 12.28
N THR A 249 7.90 -7.04 12.14
CA THR A 249 8.95 -6.81 13.14
C THR A 249 9.54 -5.40 13.00
N ILE A 250 9.74 -4.96 11.76
CA ILE A 250 10.27 -3.64 11.42
C ILE A 250 9.08 -2.69 11.17
N THR A 251 8.67 -1.97 12.22
CA THR A 251 7.50 -1.08 12.20
C THR A 251 7.87 0.41 12.27
N SER A 252 9.16 0.75 12.45
CA SER A 252 9.63 2.12 12.52
C SER A 252 10.97 2.31 11.80
N GLN A 253 11.29 3.56 11.45
CA GLN A 253 12.57 3.92 10.83
C GLN A 253 13.77 3.51 11.69
N ALA A 254 13.71 3.77 13.00
CA ALA A 254 14.80 3.42 13.93
C ALA A 254 15.05 1.91 13.98
N LYS A 255 13.98 1.09 13.97
CA LYS A 255 14.12 -0.37 13.88
C LYS A 255 14.72 -0.80 12.56
N LEU A 256 14.30 -0.18 11.44
CA LEU A 256 14.85 -0.46 10.13
C LEU A 256 16.34 -0.15 10.08
N GLU A 257 16.76 1.02 10.53
CA GLU A 257 18.18 1.41 10.57
C GLU A 257 19.01 0.44 11.38
N LYS A 258 18.58 0.12 12.60
CA LYS A 258 19.28 -0.83 13.48
C LYS A 258 19.45 -2.22 12.86
N ILE A 259 18.41 -2.76 12.21
CA ILE A 259 18.46 -4.07 11.57
C ILE A 259 19.32 -3.98 10.31
N PHE A 260 19.17 -2.91 9.53
CA PHE A 260 19.94 -2.68 8.33
C PHE A 260 21.44 -2.52 8.59
N GLU A 261 21.84 -1.89 9.70
CA GLU A 261 23.24 -1.81 10.16
C GLU A 261 23.78 -3.17 10.60
N LYS A 262 22.98 -3.99 11.29
CA LYS A 262 23.37 -5.35 11.65
C LYS A 262 23.66 -6.23 10.42
N THR A 263 22.94 -6.07 9.33
CA THR A 263 23.22 -6.80 8.08
C THR A 263 24.54 -6.37 7.44
N LEU A 264 25.05 -5.16 7.73
CA LEU A 264 26.41 -4.73 7.36
C LEU A 264 27.47 -5.49 8.13
N GLN A 265 27.30 -5.60 9.46
CA GLN A 265 28.27 -6.28 10.34
C GLN A 265 28.36 -7.77 10.02
N GLN A 266 27.23 -8.43 9.80
CA GLN A 266 27.21 -9.86 9.44
C GLN A 266 27.91 -10.15 8.10
N LYS A 267 27.85 -9.24 7.13
CA LYS A 267 28.53 -9.41 5.84
C LYS A 267 30.03 -9.21 5.95
N THR A 268 30.47 -8.32 6.84
CA THR A 268 31.89 -8.15 7.17
C THR A 268 32.44 -9.38 7.89
N GLU A 269 31.67 -9.98 8.79
CA GLU A 269 32.04 -11.21 9.48
C GLU A 269 32.00 -12.43 8.55
N SER A 270 31.00 -12.54 7.66
CA SER A 270 30.90 -13.67 6.71
C SER A 270 31.95 -13.61 5.60
N ASN A 271 32.32 -12.42 5.12
CA ASN A 271 33.44 -12.28 4.17
C ASN A 271 34.80 -12.55 4.81
N SER A 272 34.94 -12.33 6.12
CA SER A 272 36.14 -12.70 6.86
C SER A 272 36.24 -14.21 7.11
N SER A 273 35.12 -14.93 7.13
CA SER A 273 35.09 -16.40 7.38
C SER A 273 35.13 -17.23 6.10
N SER A 274 34.76 -16.70 4.94
CA SER A 274 34.70 -17.49 3.69
C SER A 274 36.07 -17.80 3.07
N ASN A 275 37.15 -17.12 3.49
CA ASN A 275 38.52 -17.37 3.05
C ASN A 275 39.44 -17.93 4.17
N ALA A 276 38.88 -18.37 5.27
CA ALA A 276 39.68 -18.94 6.36
C ALA A 276 40.11 -20.37 6.06
N LYS A 277 41.40 -20.62 5.86
CA LYS A 277 41.97 -21.94 5.76
C LYS A 277 42.48 -22.38 7.14
N PHE A 278 42.09 -23.59 7.55
CA PHE A 278 42.54 -24.19 8.80
C PHE A 278 43.72 -25.11 8.54
N TYR A 279 44.74 -24.95 9.35
CA TYR A 279 45.92 -25.82 9.31
C TYR A 279 45.92 -26.67 10.57
N THR A 280 46.06 -27.99 10.40
CA THR A 280 46.05 -28.99 11.47
C THR A 280 47.37 -29.75 11.53
N SER A 281 47.75 -30.22 12.72
CA SER A 281 48.87 -31.12 12.90
C SER A 281 48.55 -32.50 12.34
N VAL A 282 49.54 -33.35 12.22
CA VAL A 282 49.43 -34.78 11.82
C VAL A 282 48.41 -35.53 12.71
N ASN A 283 48.28 -35.11 13.96
CA ASN A 283 47.33 -35.69 14.93
C ASN A 283 45.96 -35.00 14.94
N GLY A 284 45.62 -34.16 13.91
CA GLY A 284 44.33 -33.52 13.75
C GLY A 284 44.08 -32.31 14.67
N LYS A 285 45.05 -31.87 15.49
CA LYS A 285 44.90 -30.66 16.29
C LYS A 285 45.02 -29.42 15.42
N LYS A 286 44.08 -28.45 15.57
CA LYS A 286 44.10 -27.20 14.86
C LYS A 286 45.26 -26.32 15.35
N LEU A 287 46.20 -26.02 14.45
CA LEU A 287 47.38 -25.21 14.76
C LEU A 287 47.09 -23.73 14.62
N PHE A 288 46.66 -23.32 13.44
CA PHE A 288 46.35 -21.93 13.17
C PHE A 288 45.27 -21.80 12.08
N THR A 289 44.72 -20.60 11.97
CA THR A 289 43.78 -20.20 10.93
C THR A 289 44.43 -19.12 10.09
N PHE A 290 44.53 -19.33 8.78
CA PHE A 290 44.91 -18.32 7.82
C PHE A 290 43.64 -17.64 7.33
N LYS A 291 43.57 -16.31 7.38
CA LYS A 291 42.45 -15.49 6.87
C LYS A 291 42.97 -14.17 6.31
N SER A 292 42.24 -13.58 5.37
CA SER A 292 42.49 -12.22 4.92
C SER A 292 41.63 -11.26 5.72
N ASP A 293 42.19 -10.09 6.08
CA ASP A 293 41.42 -9.01 6.69
C ASP A 293 40.49 -8.31 5.65
N TYR A 294 39.73 -7.31 6.09
CA TYR A 294 38.83 -6.54 5.22
C TYR A 294 39.55 -5.75 4.10
N ARG A 295 40.89 -5.60 4.20
CA ARG A 295 41.74 -4.94 3.20
C ARG A 295 42.43 -5.97 2.27
N GLY A 296 42.15 -7.25 2.46
CA GLY A 296 42.76 -8.33 1.71
C GLY A 296 44.13 -8.74 2.24
N LEU A 297 44.60 -8.17 3.36
CA LEU A 297 45.90 -8.49 3.94
C LEU A 297 45.84 -9.87 4.64
N PRO A 298 46.80 -10.76 4.40
CA PRO A 298 46.85 -12.08 5.05
C PRO A 298 47.14 -11.94 6.54
N SER A 299 46.45 -12.74 7.35
CA SER A 299 46.69 -12.84 8.78
C SER A 299 46.66 -14.30 9.23
N ILE A 300 47.53 -14.63 10.16
CA ILE A 300 47.63 -15.94 10.81
C ILE A 300 47.19 -15.81 12.26
N VAL A 301 46.16 -16.58 12.65
CA VAL A 301 45.64 -16.58 14.01
C VAL A 301 45.92 -17.95 14.62
N LEU A 302 46.83 -17.99 15.60
CA LEU A 302 47.16 -19.22 16.32
C LEU A 302 45.95 -19.72 17.13
N ASN A 303 45.80 -21.04 17.23
CA ASN A 303 44.84 -21.62 18.14
C ASN A 303 45.27 -21.31 19.61
N LYS A 304 44.28 -20.94 20.46
CA LYS A 304 44.50 -20.57 21.86
C LYS A 304 45.29 -21.64 22.66
N GLU A 305 45.02 -22.91 22.36
CA GLU A 305 45.74 -24.05 22.99
C GLU A 305 47.20 -24.14 22.54
N ILE A 306 47.51 -23.71 21.33
CA ILE A 306 48.87 -23.76 20.77
C ILE A 306 49.65 -22.51 21.15
N ALA A 307 48.99 -21.34 21.19
CA ALA A 307 49.63 -20.07 21.50
C ALA A 307 50.38 -20.05 22.85
N GLY A 308 49.92 -20.87 23.82
CA GLY A 308 50.58 -21.00 25.12
C GLY A 308 51.87 -21.84 25.11
N PHE A 309 52.14 -22.59 24.03
CA PHE A 309 53.32 -23.43 23.91
C PHE A 309 54.35 -22.91 22.89
N VAL A 310 53.97 -21.88 22.10
CA VAL A 310 54.82 -21.33 21.05
C VAL A 310 55.65 -20.18 21.62
N ASN A 311 56.97 -20.23 21.45
CA ASN A 311 57.80 -19.07 21.61
C ASN A 311 57.53 -18.10 20.43
N LEU A 312 56.89 -16.98 20.71
CA LEU A 312 56.50 -16.02 19.70
C LEU A 312 57.69 -15.34 19.01
N GLU A 313 58.81 -15.16 19.75
CA GLU A 313 60.02 -14.56 19.21
C GLU A 313 60.68 -15.49 18.16
N ASP A 314 60.83 -16.77 18.49
CA ASP A 314 61.35 -17.78 17.56
C ASP A 314 60.46 -17.91 16.32
N MET A 315 59.14 -17.86 16.51
CA MET A 315 58.19 -17.92 15.39
C MET A 315 58.34 -16.71 14.49
N CYS A 316 58.44 -15.49 15.05
CA CYS A 316 58.63 -14.26 14.28
C CYS A 316 59.97 -14.30 13.48
N GLU A 317 61.05 -14.82 14.11
CA GLU A 317 62.34 -14.97 13.42
C GLU A 317 62.27 -15.94 12.23
N HIS A 318 61.57 -17.07 12.40
CA HIS A 318 61.39 -18.03 11.30
C HIS A 318 60.54 -17.44 10.17
N VAL A 319 59.47 -16.68 10.47
CA VAL A 319 58.67 -16.02 9.45
C VAL A 319 59.45 -14.91 8.75
N SER A 320 60.25 -14.13 9.47
CA SER A 320 61.11 -13.09 8.89
C SER A 320 62.14 -13.69 7.93
N ASN A 321 62.88 -14.72 8.37
CA ASN A 321 63.86 -15.38 7.53
C ASN A 321 63.24 -15.99 6.26
N TYR A 322 62.03 -16.58 6.37
CA TYR A 322 61.31 -17.11 5.22
C TYR A 322 60.88 -16.00 4.22
N LEU A 323 60.41 -14.85 4.72
CA LEU A 323 60.03 -13.73 3.86
C LEU A 323 61.22 -13.06 3.19
N GLU A 324 62.38 -12.94 3.90
CA GLU A 324 63.63 -12.44 3.33
C GLU A 324 64.15 -13.33 2.20
N GLN A 325 64.04 -14.65 2.37
CA GLN A 325 64.43 -15.60 1.31
C GLN A 325 63.55 -15.43 0.05
N ILE A 326 62.22 -15.28 0.22
CA ILE A 326 61.33 -15.09 -0.93
C ILE A 326 61.61 -13.74 -1.63
N ILE A 327 61.87 -12.68 -0.88
CA ILE A 327 62.22 -11.37 -1.45
C ILE A 327 63.50 -11.48 -2.25
N ALA A 328 64.54 -12.13 -1.68
CA ALA A 328 65.82 -12.35 -2.39
C ALA A 328 65.62 -13.18 -3.67
N GLU A 329 64.79 -14.24 -3.64
CA GLU A 329 64.48 -15.06 -4.83
C GLU A 329 63.71 -14.26 -5.90
N SER A 330 62.84 -13.31 -5.51
CA SER A 330 62.07 -12.47 -6.43
C SER A 330 62.94 -11.40 -7.12
N GLU A 331 63.97 -10.88 -6.45
CA GLU A 331 64.91 -9.89 -7.01
C GLU A 331 65.90 -10.50 -8.04
N TYR A 332 66.07 -11.87 -8.05
CA TYR A 332 66.90 -12.58 -9.03
C TYR A 332 66.12 -13.07 -10.27
N SER A 333 64.80 -12.81 -10.35
CA SER A 333 63.94 -13.32 -11.42
C SER A 333 63.54 -12.23 -12.44
N ASP A 334 63.97 -11.00 -12.29
CA ASP A 334 63.88 -9.88 -13.23
C ASP A 334 65.25 -9.62 -13.85
#